data_2a370283b1ea771adc9c7b4a617ea22b
#
_entry.id   2a370283b1ea771adc9c7b4a617ea22b
#
_cell.length_a   1.000
_cell.length_b   1.000
_cell.length_c   1.000
_cell.angle_alpha   90.00
_cell.angle_beta   90.00
_cell.angle_gamma   90.00
#
_symmetry.space_group_name_H-M   'P 1'
#
loop_
_entity.id
_entity.type
_entity.pdbx_description
1 polymer ?
#
loop_
_entity_poly.entity_id
_entity_poly.type
_entity_poly.pdbx_seq_one_letter_code
_entity_poly.pdbx_strand_id
1 'polypeptide(L)'
;GTGFMNPAMAPARTRSVLLLQDALQHGWVNGDRPIRALDALCATGIRVRRWRNEIAPIHQPRLHITANDLDKGALDWALASTTSDEEIEHTSQVDDEQIQPEFIEKNGIKFQCYDARMAMVQGSFQWIDVDPFGSPITFIDGALQALGRVGVLEVTATDTAALTGSSASSGMRRYGHKG
;
A
#
# COMPACT_ATOMS: atom_id res chain seq x y z
N GLY A 1 -19.96 5.33 2.85
CA GLY A 1 -19.73 4.00 2.30
C GLY A 1 -19.15 3.08 3.34
N THR A 2 -19.61 1.85 3.39
CA THR A 2 -19.02 0.82 4.23
C THR A 2 -17.76 0.34 3.53
N GLY A 3 -16.60 0.48 4.17
CA GLY A 3 -15.33 -0.01 3.61
C GLY A 3 -15.43 -1.51 3.28
N PHE A 4 -15.14 -1.86 2.03
CA PHE A 4 -15.17 -3.26 1.59
C PHE A 4 -13.91 -3.99 2.03
N MET A 5 -14.08 -5.10 2.70
CA MET A 5 -12.99 -6.01 3.06
C MET A 5 -13.28 -7.40 2.50
N ASN A 6 -12.38 -7.93 1.67
CA ASN A 6 -12.47 -9.30 1.17
C ASN A 6 -11.81 -10.28 2.16
N PRO A 7 -12.57 -11.15 2.84
CA PRO A 7 -12.01 -12.13 3.77
C PRO A 7 -11.07 -13.14 3.10
N ALA A 8 -11.29 -13.47 1.84
CA ALA A 8 -10.43 -14.40 1.09
C ALA A 8 -8.99 -13.89 0.93
N MET A 9 -8.76 -12.59 1.12
CA MET A 9 -7.43 -11.98 1.07
C MET A 9 -6.66 -12.06 2.39
N ALA A 10 -7.22 -12.66 3.44
CA ALA A 10 -6.54 -12.80 4.73
C ALA A 10 -5.17 -13.52 4.63
N PRO A 11 -5.01 -14.63 3.86
CA PRO A 11 -3.70 -15.26 3.68
C PRO A 11 -2.66 -14.37 3.00
N ALA A 12 -3.07 -13.56 2.00
CA ALA A 12 -2.17 -12.63 1.32
C ALA A 12 -1.65 -11.55 2.29
N ARG A 13 -2.54 -11.00 3.12
CA ARG A 13 -2.16 -10.01 4.15
C ARG A 13 -1.25 -10.61 5.21
N THR A 14 -1.49 -11.86 5.62
CA THR A 14 -0.60 -12.56 6.57
C THR A 14 0.79 -12.77 5.97
N ARG A 15 0.87 -13.20 4.71
CA ARG A 15 2.15 -13.34 3.99
C ARG A 15 2.89 -12.00 3.93
N SER A 16 2.20 -10.91 3.64
CA SER A 16 2.77 -9.55 3.61
C SER A 16 3.44 -9.19 4.95
N VAL A 17 2.75 -9.41 6.07
CA VAL A 17 3.30 -9.15 7.41
C VAL A 17 4.55 -9.99 7.67
N LEU A 18 4.49 -11.30 7.39
CA LEU A 18 5.61 -12.23 7.63
C LEU A 18 6.84 -11.86 6.79
N LEU A 19 6.66 -11.53 5.51
CA LEU A 19 7.74 -11.13 4.62
C LEU A 19 8.36 -9.80 5.04
N LEU A 20 7.55 -8.82 5.43
CA LEU A 20 8.04 -7.53 5.89
C LEU A 20 8.77 -7.64 7.23
N GLN A 21 8.26 -8.47 8.15
CA GLN A 21 8.95 -8.81 9.40
C GLN A 21 10.32 -9.45 9.12
N ASP A 22 10.38 -10.40 8.20
CA ASP A 22 11.61 -11.09 7.82
C ASP A 22 12.62 -10.12 7.17
N ALA A 23 12.13 -9.22 6.30
CA ALA A 23 12.95 -8.20 5.67
C ALA A 23 13.60 -7.26 6.69
N LEU A 24 12.85 -6.85 7.71
CA LEU A 24 13.33 -5.99 8.79
C LEU A 24 14.31 -6.73 9.71
N GLN A 25 14.03 -7.98 10.03
CA GLN A 25 14.84 -8.80 10.92
C GLN A 25 16.21 -9.17 10.32
N HIS A 26 16.23 -9.54 9.05
CA HIS A 26 17.44 -10.01 8.37
C HIS A 26 18.10 -8.97 7.46
N GLY A 27 17.50 -7.79 7.33
CA GLY A 27 18.07 -6.66 6.60
C GLY A 27 18.21 -6.87 5.09
N TRP A 28 17.52 -7.86 4.47
CA TRP A 28 17.68 -8.13 3.03
C TRP A 28 16.98 -7.07 2.15
N VAL A 29 16.11 -6.24 2.74
CA VAL A 29 15.64 -4.99 2.13
C VAL A 29 16.23 -3.81 2.90
N ASN A 30 17.05 -3.00 2.28
CA ASN A 30 17.63 -1.75 2.80
C ASN A 30 18.57 -1.89 4.01
N GLY A 31 19.00 -3.09 4.40
CA GLY A 31 19.86 -3.33 5.56
C GLY A 31 19.20 -2.84 6.85
N ASP A 32 19.96 -2.10 7.68
CA ASP A 32 19.45 -1.51 8.95
C ASP A 32 18.78 -0.14 8.77
N ARG A 33 18.69 0.37 7.54
CA ARG A 33 18.06 1.66 7.23
C ARG A 33 16.53 1.53 7.26
N PRO A 34 15.81 2.67 7.38
CA PRO A 34 14.35 2.68 7.35
C PRO A 34 13.77 2.04 6.07
N ILE A 35 12.66 1.32 6.22
CA ILE A 35 11.82 0.83 5.13
C ILE A 35 10.61 1.75 5.03
N ARG A 36 10.46 2.40 3.88
CA ARG A 36 9.24 3.14 3.54
C ARG A 36 8.31 2.20 2.81
N ALA A 37 7.18 1.90 3.44
CA ALA A 37 6.16 0.99 2.94
C ALA A 37 4.92 1.76 2.49
N LEU A 38 4.45 1.51 1.27
CA LEU A 38 3.25 2.08 0.68
C LEU A 38 2.21 0.99 0.45
N ASP A 39 1.03 1.14 1.03
CA ASP A 39 -0.20 0.49 0.57
C ASP A 39 -0.88 1.48 -0.37
N ALA A 40 -0.77 1.21 -1.68
CA ALA A 40 -1.13 2.18 -2.71
C ALA A 40 -2.65 2.33 -2.89
N LEU A 41 -3.44 1.35 -2.46
CA LEU A 41 -4.89 1.25 -2.59
C LEU A 41 -5.46 0.65 -1.30
N CYS A 42 -5.27 1.36 -0.19
CA CYS A 42 -5.40 0.79 1.15
C CYS A 42 -6.84 0.44 1.57
N ALA A 43 -7.84 0.96 0.88
CA ALA A 43 -9.26 0.76 1.18
C ALA A 43 -9.55 0.91 2.69
N THR A 44 -9.87 -0.18 3.38
CA THR A 44 -10.14 -0.18 4.83
C THR A 44 -8.90 -0.02 5.71
N GLY A 45 -7.69 0.08 5.13
CA GLY A 45 -6.43 0.20 5.87
C GLY A 45 -6.04 -1.03 6.71
N ILE A 46 -6.68 -2.17 6.48
CA ILE A 46 -6.42 -3.37 7.30
C ILE A 46 -4.98 -3.87 7.15
N ARG A 47 -4.38 -3.76 5.95
CA ARG A 47 -3.00 -4.19 5.71
C ARG A 47 -2.02 -3.32 6.49
N VAL A 48 -2.12 -2.01 6.39
CA VAL A 48 -1.22 -1.08 7.11
C VAL A 48 -1.37 -1.20 8.63
N ARG A 49 -2.59 -1.41 9.15
CA ARG A 49 -2.78 -1.69 10.58
C ARG A 49 -2.12 -2.99 11.02
N ARG A 50 -2.14 -4.03 10.18
CA ARG A 50 -1.45 -5.29 10.46
C ARG A 50 0.06 -5.09 10.45
N TRP A 51 0.63 -4.34 9.48
CA TRP A 51 2.04 -3.98 9.49
C TRP A 51 2.42 -3.22 10.77
N ARG A 52 1.58 -2.27 11.20
CA ARG A 52 1.85 -1.48 12.41
C ARG A 52 1.75 -2.30 13.70
N ASN A 53 0.80 -3.22 13.79
CA ASN A 53 0.47 -3.90 15.06
C ASN A 53 1.14 -5.28 15.20
N GLU A 54 1.44 -5.97 14.10
CA GLU A 54 1.93 -7.35 14.13
C GLU A 54 3.45 -7.46 13.94
N ILE A 55 4.10 -6.45 13.36
CA ILE A 55 5.57 -6.41 13.27
C ILE A 55 6.14 -6.12 14.66
N ALA A 56 7.22 -6.84 15.01
CA ALA A 56 7.83 -6.75 16.33
C ALA A 56 8.20 -5.30 16.71
N PRO A 57 7.94 -4.87 17.95
CA PRO A 57 8.15 -3.47 18.38
C PRO A 57 9.56 -2.93 18.12
N ILE A 58 10.58 -3.77 18.20
CA ILE A 58 11.97 -3.39 17.94
C ILE A 58 12.20 -2.90 16.50
N HIS A 59 11.37 -3.32 15.54
CA HIS A 59 11.48 -2.92 14.14
C HIS A 59 10.60 -1.74 13.77
N GLN A 60 9.63 -1.38 14.60
CA GLN A 60 8.68 -0.31 14.33
C GLN A 60 9.34 1.06 14.04
N PRO A 61 10.41 1.47 14.75
CA PRO A 61 11.08 2.75 14.47
C PRO A 61 11.70 2.83 13.05
N ARG A 62 11.94 1.68 12.42
CA ARG A 62 12.49 1.60 11.06
C ARG A 62 11.41 1.51 9.97
N LEU A 63 10.15 1.38 10.36
CA LEU A 63 9.04 1.17 9.43
C LEU A 63 8.20 2.43 9.31
N HIS A 64 8.29 3.10 8.15
CA HIS A 64 7.49 4.26 7.81
C HIS A 64 6.36 3.82 6.87
N ILE A 65 5.13 3.85 7.34
CA ILE A 65 3.95 3.33 6.64
C ILE A 65 3.17 4.48 6.03
N THR A 66 2.84 4.34 4.75
CA THR A 66 1.89 5.21 4.05
C THR A 66 0.69 4.40 3.59
N ALA A 67 -0.49 4.81 4.01
CA ALA A 67 -1.79 4.32 3.55
C ALA A 67 -2.35 5.33 2.54
N ASN A 68 -2.52 4.91 1.29
CA ASN A 68 -3.05 5.77 0.24
C ASN A 68 -4.33 5.18 -0.35
N ASP A 69 -5.31 6.02 -0.58
CA ASP A 69 -6.49 5.67 -1.38
C ASP A 69 -7.03 6.92 -2.07
N LEU A 70 -7.67 6.75 -3.22
CA LEU A 70 -8.36 7.84 -3.91
C LEU A 70 -9.77 8.08 -3.33
N ASP A 71 -10.37 7.04 -2.73
CA ASP A 71 -11.67 7.15 -2.08
C ASP A 71 -11.50 7.70 -0.65
N LYS A 72 -11.83 9.00 -0.51
CA LYS A 72 -11.81 9.65 0.80
C LYS A 72 -12.66 8.93 1.85
N GLY A 73 -13.81 8.37 1.46
CA GLY A 73 -14.69 7.65 2.41
C GLY A 73 -14.05 6.37 2.94
N ALA A 74 -13.32 5.64 2.08
CA ALA A 74 -12.53 4.47 2.51
C ALA A 74 -11.40 4.89 3.46
N LEU A 75 -10.71 5.98 3.13
CA LEU A 75 -9.62 6.51 3.95
C LEU A 75 -10.10 7.02 5.32
N ASP A 76 -11.23 7.74 5.38
CA ASP A 76 -11.85 8.20 6.62
C ASP A 76 -12.21 6.99 7.51
N TRP A 77 -12.72 5.91 6.91
CA TRP A 77 -13.00 4.67 7.62
C TRP A 77 -11.72 3.99 8.13
N ALA A 78 -10.68 3.94 7.30
CA ALA A 78 -9.37 3.38 7.68
C ALA A 78 -8.77 4.14 8.86
N LEU A 79 -8.82 5.46 8.82
CA LEU A 79 -8.36 6.36 9.88
C LEU A 79 -9.17 6.17 11.18
N ALA A 80 -10.50 6.12 11.09
CA ALA A 80 -11.38 5.89 12.25
C ALA A 80 -11.14 4.51 12.88
N SER A 81 -10.83 3.50 12.08
CA SER A 81 -10.56 2.13 12.53
C SER A 81 -9.14 1.93 13.09
N THR A 82 -8.27 2.93 13.00
CA THR A 82 -6.93 2.89 13.56
C THR A 82 -7.00 3.39 15.00
N THR A 83 -6.73 2.50 15.95
CA THR A 83 -6.69 2.86 17.37
C THR A 83 -5.34 3.52 17.68
N SER A 84 -5.35 4.63 18.40
CA SER A 84 -4.17 5.23 19.04
C SER A 84 -4.61 5.97 20.28
N ASP A 85 -3.76 5.97 21.29
CA ASP A 85 -3.89 6.81 22.49
C ASP A 85 -3.29 8.22 22.25
N GLU A 86 -2.71 8.47 21.05
CA GLU A 86 -2.07 9.72 20.65
C GLU A 86 -3.06 10.64 19.93
N GLU A 87 -2.88 11.94 20.11
CA GLU A 87 -3.63 12.96 19.38
C GLU A 87 -3.33 12.89 17.87
N ILE A 88 -4.32 13.23 17.06
CA ILE A 88 -4.19 13.26 15.60
C ILE A 88 -3.34 14.48 15.23
N GLU A 89 -2.15 14.26 14.70
CA GLU A 89 -1.35 15.33 14.12
C GLU A 89 -1.83 15.63 12.68
N HIS A 90 -2.37 16.82 12.50
CA HIS A 90 -2.65 17.38 11.18
C HIS A 90 -1.43 18.17 10.72
N THR A 91 -0.70 17.63 9.77
CA THR A 91 0.43 18.36 9.18
C THR A 91 0.06 18.77 7.77
N SER A 92 -0.39 20.01 7.59
CA SER A 92 -0.46 20.65 6.29
C SER A 92 0.85 21.42 6.07
N GLN A 93 1.79 20.86 5.32
CA GLN A 93 2.87 21.65 4.75
C GLN A 93 2.41 22.18 3.40
N VAL A 94 2.00 23.43 3.38
CA VAL A 94 1.76 24.17 2.15
C VAL A 94 3.06 24.89 1.81
N ASP A 95 3.93 24.20 1.07
CA ASP A 95 4.97 24.87 0.31
C ASP A 95 4.41 25.20 -1.07
N ASP A 96 4.42 26.50 -1.42
CA ASP A 96 3.70 27.13 -2.52
C ASP A 96 4.09 26.68 -3.95
N GLU A 97 4.95 25.70 -4.14
CA GLU A 97 5.42 25.25 -5.47
C GLU A 97 5.30 23.73 -5.78
N GLN A 98 4.87 22.90 -4.82
CA GLN A 98 4.62 21.47 -5.09
C GLN A 98 3.26 21.08 -4.52
N ILE A 99 2.34 20.65 -5.37
CA ILE A 99 1.07 20.05 -4.96
C ILE A 99 1.39 18.73 -4.24
N GLN A 100 1.65 18.82 -2.94
CA GLN A 100 1.75 17.64 -2.09
C GLN A 100 0.36 17.32 -1.53
N PRO A 101 -0.03 16.05 -1.48
CA PRO A 101 -1.31 15.68 -0.90
C PRO A 101 -1.32 16.01 0.59
N GLU A 102 -2.46 16.55 1.06
CA GLU A 102 -2.71 16.62 2.49
C GLU A 102 -2.64 15.23 3.11
N PHE A 103 -2.02 15.10 4.25
CA PHE A 103 -1.98 13.84 4.97
C PHE A 103 -2.32 14.00 6.44
N ILE A 104 -2.81 12.93 7.04
CA ILE A 104 -3.07 12.80 8.47
C ILE A 104 -2.18 11.68 8.97
N GLU A 105 -1.42 11.94 10.04
CA GLU A 105 -0.65 10.90 10.72
C GLU A 105 -1.40 10.42 11.96
N LYS A 106 -1.52 9.10 12.10
CA LYS A 106 -2.13 8.46 13.25
C LYS A 106 -1.50 7.11 13.52
N ASN A 107 -1.08 6.88 14.75
CA ASN A 107 -0.40 5.64 15.17
C ASN A 107 0.80 5.28 14.28
N GLY A 108 1.61 6.29 13.88
CA GLY A 108 2.78 6.10 13.01
C GLY A 108 2.43 5.62 11.58
N ILE A 109 1.19 5.85 11.13
CA ILE A 109 0.74 5.60 9.78
C ILE A 109 0.34 6.94 9.15
N LYS A 110 0.98 7.28 8.02
CA LYS A 110 0.60 8.42 7.20
C LYS A 110 -0.58 8.03 6.30
N PHE A 111 -1.73 8.69 6.45
CA PHE A 111 -2.91 8.53 5.61
C PHE A 111 -2.98 9.68 4.60
N GLN A 112 -3.12 9.38 3.32
CA GLN A 112 -3.23 10.40 2.27
C GLN A 112 -4.30 10.01 1.24
N CYS A 113 -5.09 11.01 0.79
CA CYS A 113 -6.09 10.84 -0.26
C CYS A 113 -5.50 11.30 -1.60
N TYR A 114 -4.99 10.34 -2.38
CA TYR A 114 -4.29 10.71 -3.62
C TYR A 114 -4.40 9.61 -4.68
N ASP A 115 -4.25 9.97 -5.97
CA ASP A 115 -4.11 8.97 -7.04
C ASP A 115 -2.87 8.10 -6.79
N ALA A 116 -3.04 6.78 -6.78
CA ALA A 116 -1.98 5.84 -6.46
C ALA A 116 -0.75 5.99 -7.36
N ARG A 117 -0.95 6.30 -8.65
CA ARG A 117 0.14 6.51 -9.61
C ARG A 117 0.94 7.77 -9.25
N MET A 118 0.25 8.83 -8.85
CA MET A 118 0.90 10.06 -8.42
C MET A 118 1.61 9.89 -7.08
N ALA A 119 1.03 9.14 -6.13
CA ALA A 119 1.67 8.78 -4.87
C ALA A 119 3.00 8.03 -5.09
N MET A 120 3.03 7.13 -6.08
CA MET A 120 4.24 6.41 -6.49
C MET A 120 5.27 7.33 -7.12
N VAL A 121 4.87 8.18 -8.09
CA VAL A 121 5.80 9.10 -8.79
C VAL A 121 6.46 10.09 -7.85
N GLN A 122 5.75 10.56 -6.84
CA GLN A 122 6.25 11.53 -5.86
C GLN A 122 7.05 10.87 -4.71
N GLY A 123 7.01 9.54 -4.61
CA GLY A 123 7.66 8.80 -3.54
C GLY A 123 8.86 7.97 -4.01
N SER A 124 9.56 7.43 -3.03
CA SER A 124 10.53 6.37 -3.23
C SER A 124 10.38 5.40 -2.07
N PHE A 125 10.02 4.17 -2.36
CA PHE A 125 9.64 3.18 -1.38
C PHE A 125 10.54 1.94 -1.47
N GLN A 126 10.66 1.22 -0.37
CA GLN A 126 11.31 -0.08 -0.32
C GLN A 126 10.30 -1.22 -0.30
N TRP A 127 9.03 -0.90 -0.01
CA TRP A 127 7.94 -1.85 0.01
C TRP A 127 6.69 -1.22 -0.59
N ILE A 128 6.11 -1.81 -1.62
CA ILE A 128 4.88 -1.31 -2.24
C ILE A 128 3.90 -2.48 -2.34
N ASP A 129 2.68 -2.28 -1.85
CA ASP A 129 1.55 -3.16 -2.10
C ASP A 129 0.59 -2.51 -3.10
N VAL A 130 0.20 -3.27 -4.12
CA VAL A 130 -0.76 -2.90 -5.15
C VAL A 130 -1.86 -3.95 -5.19
N ASP A 131 -2.98 -3.67 -4.53
CA ASP A 131 -4.14 -4.58 -4.40
C ASP A 131 -5.43 -3.93 -4.94
N PRO A 132 -5.54 -3.69 -6.28
CA PRO A 132 -6.69 -3.07 -6.89
C PRO A 132 -7.87 -4.03 -7.02
N PHE A 133 -9.07 -3.47 -7.16
CA PHE A 133 -10.19 -4.22 -7.72
C PHE A 133 -9.92 -4.52 -9.20
N GLY A 134 -9.68 -5.78 -9.54
CA GLY A 134 -9.45 -6.22 -10.92
C GLY A 134 -7.98 -6.31 -11.29
N SER A 135 -7.58 -5.61 -12.36
CA SER A 135 -6.23 -5.72 -12.92
C SER A 135 -5.26 -4.71 -12.31
N PRO A 136 -4.07 -5.14 -11.87
CA PRO A 136 -3.04 -4.24 -11.36
C PRO A 136 -2.22 -3.55 -12.46
N ILE A 137 -2.43 -3.87 -13.73
CA ILE A 137 -1.54 -3.51 -14.84
C ILE A 137 -1.25 -2.00 -14.91
N THR A 138 -2.26 -1.16 -14.64
CA THR A 138 -2.14 0.30 -14.72
C THR A 138 -1.25 0.92 -13.63
N PHE A 139 -0.87 0.14 -12.63
CA PHE A 139 -0.06 0.58 -11.49
C PHE A 139 1.38 0.06 -11.53
N ILE A 140 1.64 -1.02 -12.31
CA ILE A 140 2.92 -1.75 -12.27
C ILE A 140 4.10 -0.85 -12.65
N ASP A 141 4.00 -0.10 -13.75
CA ASP A 141 5.10 0.75 -14.21
C ASP A 141 5.44 1.83 -13.16
N GLY A 142 4.43 2.49 -12.59
CA GLY A 142 4.62 3.48 -11.53
C GLY A 142 5.23 2.86 -10.27
N ALA A 143 4.77 1.66 -9.89
CA ALA A 143 5.30 0.96 -8.73
C ALA A 143 6.78 0.57 -8.92
N LEU A 144 7.16 0.06 -10.08
CA LEU A 144 8.55 -0.29 -10.37
C LEU A 144 9.46 0.94 -10.38
N GLN A 145 8.99 2.08 -10.88
CA GLN A 145 9.75 3.34 -10.87
C GLN A 145 9.89 3.92 -9.45
N ALA A 146 8.89 3.73 -8.60
CA ALA A 146 8.87 4.19 -7.21
C ALA A 146 9.70 3.33 -6.27
N LEU A 147 9.99 2.08 -6.64
CA LEU A 147 10.82 1.20 -5.83
C LEU A 147 12.26 1.70 -5.77
N GLY A 148 12.82 1.66 -4.57
CA GLY A 148 14.25 1.87 -4.36
C GLY A 148 15.08 0.77 -5.05
N ARG A 149 16.40 0.95 -5.05
CA ARG A 149 17.34 0.03 -5.71
C ARG A 149 17.17 -1.44 -5.29
N VAL A 150 16.79 -1.66 -4.04
CA VAL A 150 16.36 -2.95 -3.50
C VAL A 150 15.02 -2.71 -2.84
N GLY A 151 14.01 -3.43 -3.27
CA GLY A 151 12.65 -3.27 -2.75
C GLY A 151 11.77 -4.46 -3.10
N VAL A 152 10.60 -4.48 -2.51
CA VAL A 152 9.56 -5.50 -2.72
C VAL A 152 8.33 -4.85 -3.30
N LEU A 153 7.80 -5.45 -4.36
CA LEU A 153 6.49 -5.15 -4.92
C LEU A 153 5.57 -6.34 -4.68
N GLU A 154 4.56 -6.14 -3.85
CA GLU A 154 3.45 -7.09 -3.70
C GLU A 154 2.35 -6.67 -4.69
N VAL A 155 1.84 -7.63 -5.45
CA VAL A 155 0.79 -7.38 -6.44
C VAL A 155 -0.32 -8.39 -6.28
N THR A 156 -1.54 -7.90 -6.17
CA THR A 156 -2.75 -8.71 -6.20
C THR A 156 -3.49 -8.48 -7.51
N ALA A 157 -3.90 -9.57 -8.14
CA ALA A 157 -4.79 -9.55 -9.30
C ALA A 157 -6.00 -10.41 -9.02
N THR A 158 -7.20 -9.81 -9.05
CA THR A 158 -8.46 -10.51 -8.76
C THR A 158 -9.25 -10.85 -10.02
N ASP A 159 -8.78 -10.42 -11.19
CA ASP A 159 -9.39 -10.69 -12.50
C ASP A 159 -8.96 -12.05 -13.09
N THR A 160 -9.07 -13.10 -12.29
CA THR A 160 -8.59 -14.45 -12.59
C THR A 160 -9.11 -14.99 -13.93
N ALA A 161 -10.33 -14.67 -14.34
CA ALA A 161 -10.88 -15.09 -15.63
C ALA A 161 -10.09 -14.53 -16.83
N ALA A 162 -9.50 -13.35 -16.71
CA ALA A 162 -8.63 -12.78 -17.74
C ALA A 162 -7.24 -13.44 -17.73
N LEU A 163 -6.70 -13.69 -16.54
CA LEU A 163 -5.35 -14.26 -16.37
C LEU A 163 -5.28 -15.75 -16.73
N THR A 164 -6.33 -16.51 -16.43
CA THR A 164 -6.39 -17.96 -16.70
C THR A 164 -6.88 -18.31 -18.10
N GLY A 165 -7.18 -17.30 -18.94
CA GLY A 165 -7.70 -17.51 -20.27
C GLY A 165 -9.19 -17.88 -20.35
N SER A 166 -9.88 -18.03 -19.21
CA SER A 166 -11.33 -18.32 -19.17
C SER A 166 -12.17 -17.22 -19.85
N SER A 167 -11.59 -16.02 -19.99
CA SER A 167 -12.16 -14.90 -20.74
C SER A 167 -11.10 -14.29 -21.66
N ALA A 168 -10.88 -14.89 -22.82
CA ALA A 168 -9.86 -14.47 -23.79
C ALA A 168 -10.02 -13.00 -24.24
N SER A 169 -11.26 -12.51 -24.38
CA SER A 169 -11.53 -11.10 -24.72
C SER A 169 -11.10 -10.13 -23.61
N SER A 170 -11.27 -10.51 -22.35
CA SER A 170 -10.80 -9.74 -21.20
C SER A 170 -9.29 -9.80 -21.06
N GLY A 171 -8.69 -10.96 -21.31
CA GLY A 171 -7.24 -11.15 -21.34
C GLY A 171 -6.58 -10.25 -22.38
N MET A 172 -7.09 -10.26 -23.60
CA MET A 172 -6.59 -9.40 -24.68
C MET A 172 -6.71 -7.90 -24.35
N ARG A 173 -7.85 -7.46 -23.78
CA ARG A 173 -8.04 -6.05 -23.43
C ARG A 173 -7.16 -5.55 -22.30
N ARG A 174 -6.91 -6.40 -21.29
CA ARG A 174 -6.21 -6.00 -20.05
C ARG A 174 -4.73 -6.26 -20.09
N TYR A 175 -4.35 -7.37 -20.72
CA TYR A 175 -2.97 -7.87 -20.68
C TYR A 175 -2.34 -8.00 -22.08
N GLY A 176 -3.08 -7.73 -23.16
CA GLY A 176 -2.58 -7.86 -24.52
C GLY A 176 -2.34 -9.33 -24.95
N HIS A 177 -2.84 -10.29 -24.19
CA HIS A 177 -2.60 -11.71 -24.42
C HIS A 177 -3.89 -12.54 -24.29
N LYS A 178 -3.99 -13.61 -25.10
CA LYS A 178 -4.98 -14.68 -24.92
C LYS A 178 -4.30 -15.75 -24.09
N GLY A 179 -4.73 -15.92 -22.85
CA GLY A 179 -4.26 -17.00 -21.98
C GLY A 179 -4.51 -18.37 -22.58
#